data_25370f915ad38c39b39b4250720e05ad
#
_entry.id   25370f915ad38c39b39b4250720e05ad
#
_cell.length_a   1.000
_cell.length_b   1.000
_cell.length_c   1.000
_cell.angle_alpha   90.00
_cell.angle_beta   90.00
_cell.angle_gamma   90.00
#
_symmetry.space_group_name_H-M   'P 1'
#
loop_
_entity.id
_entity.type
_entity.pdbx_description
1 polymer ?
#
loop_
_entity_poly.entity_id
_entity_poly.type
_entity_poly.pdbx_seq_one_letter_code
_entity_poly.pdbx_strand_id
1 'polypeptide(L)'
;MKPFLTQLIHRLAKTFQKLFDKLPSHPISHLPASKVEICPIIMIPGSSATENRFNRMVKKINRNQHPHHSLVRIKVWNDGHMTYRGHLRKKDKQPILVVGFQNNRDGYENIKQQAAMFNSALTVLREKYFFNSFKALGHSNGGLVFTVFLQQYLSDHSGLEMEKLLTIGSPYNLNKKNI
;
A
#
# COMPACT_ATOMS: atom_id res chain seq x y z
N MET A 1 0.62 -0.50 -42.92
CA MET A 1 -0.32 -0.42 -41.78
C MET A 1 0.28 0.08 -40.44
N LYS A 2 1.60 0.31 -40.30
CA LYS A 2 2.24 0.78 -39.05
C LYS A 2 2.16 2.30 -38.74
N PRO A 3 2.07 3.24 -39.70
CA PRO A 3 2.14 4.68 -39.36
C PRO A 3 0.84 5.22 -38.73
N PHE A 4 -0.31 4.65 -39.03
CA PHE A 4 -1.60 5.14 -38.53
C PHE A 4 -1.78 4.88 -37.02
N LEU A 5 -1.37 3.71 -36.56
CA LEU A 5 -1.46 3.34 -35.12
C LEU A 5 -0.53 4.20 -34.26
N THR A 6 0.67 4.51 -34.77
CA THR A 6 1.64 5.36 -34.06
C THR A 6 1.14 6.81 -33.95
N GLN A 7 0.51 7.33 -35.01
CA GLN A 7 -0.11 8.67 -34.97
C GLN A 7 -1.31 8.74 -34.01
N LEU A 8 -2.12 7.68 -33.94
CA LEU A 8 -3.25 7.61 -33.04
C LEU A 8 -2.80 7.60 -31.56
N ILE A 9 -1.78 6.79 -31.25
CA ILE A 9 -1.19 6.73 -29.89
C ILE A 9 -0.59 8.09 -29.51
N HIS A 10 0.08 8.78 -30.42
CA HIS A 10 0.65 10.09 -30.17
C HIS A 10 -0.41 11.18 -29.93
N ARG A 11 -1.54 11.11 -30.67
CA ARG A 11 -2.69 12.00 -30.44
C ARG A 11 -3.38 11.75 -29.10
N LEU A 12 -3.56 10.49 -28.73
CA LEU A 12 -4.13 10.10 -27.43
C LEU A 12 -3.22 10.56 -26.28
N ALA A 13 -1.90 10.36 -26.38
CA ALA A 13 -0.95 10.82 -25.37
C ALA A 13 -0.98 12.35 -25.22
N LYS A 14 -1.05 13.13 -26.31
CA LYS A 14 -1.17 14.60 -26.24
C LYS A 14 -2.50 15.07 -25.64
N THR A 15 -3.58 14.32 -25.88
CA THR A 15 -4.91 14.66 -25.32
C THR A 15 -4.93 14.35 -23.82
N PHE A 16 -4.33 13.24 -23.37
CA PHE A 16 -4.14 12.89 -21.99
C PHE A 16 -3.26 13.93 -21.27
N GLN A 17 -2.14 14.33 -21.87
CA GLN A 17 -1.26 15.37 -21.31
C GLN A 17 -2.02 16.68 -21.09
N LYS A 18 -2.80 17.14 -22.08
CA LYS A 18 -3.61 18.35 -21.93
C LYS A 18 -4.73 18.25 -20.89
N LEU A 19 -5.23 17.03 -20.61
CA LEU A 19 -6.18 16.79 -19.53
C LEU A 19 -5.49 16.86 -18.15
N PHE A 20 -4.29 16.33 -18.05
CA PHE A 20 -3.46 16.40 -16.84
C PHE A 20 -3.00 17.82 -16.53
N ASP A 21 -2.64 18.60 -17.55
CA ASP A 21 -2.21 20.00 -17.40
C ASP A 21 -3.36 20.93 -16.95
N LYS A 22 -4.62 20.48 -17.08
CA LYS A 22 -5.82 21.19 -16.61
C LYS A 22 -6.30 20.80 -15.22
N LEU A 23 -5.73 19.74 -14.63
CA LEU A 23 -5.98 19.44 -13.22
C LEU A 23 -5.24 20.50 -12.38
N PRO A 24 -5.92 21.17 -11.44
CA PRO A 24 -5.26 22.13 -10.59
C PRO A 24 -4.11 21.41 -9.87
N SER A 25 -2.88 21.83 -10.15
CA SER A 25 -1.72 21.48 -9.35
C SER A 25 -1.95 22.05 -7.96
N HIS A 26 -2.53 21.28 -7.07
CA HIS A 26 -2.52 21.64 -5.67
C HIS A 26 -1.09 21.55 -5.19
N PRO A 27 -0.44 22.68 -4.88
CA PRO A 27 0.85 22.64 -4.22
C PRO A 27 0.63 21.98 -2.86
N ILE A 28 1.38 20.91 -2.59
CA ILE A 28 1.42 20.20 -1.29
C ILE A 28 2.07 21.11 -0.21
N SER A 29 1.91 22.41 -0.29
CA SER A 29 2.65 23.38 0.52
C SER A 29 1.89 23.97 1.72
N HIS A 30 0.69 23.49 2.07
CA HIS A 30 0.00 23.94 3.29
C HIS A 30 -0.72 22.79 3.99
N LEU A 31 0.06 21.88 4.60
CA LEU A 31 -0.46 21.09 5.70
C LEU A 31 -0.68 22.05 6.89
N PRO A 32 -1.89 22.12 7.46
CA PRO A 32 -2.11 22.92 8.66
C PRO A 32 -1.17 22.43 9.77
N ALA A 33 -0.45 23.34 10.40
CA ALA A 33 0.62 23.12 11.38
C ALA A 33 0.21 22.38 12.69
N SER A 34 -0.91 21.68 12.71
CA SER A 34 -1.45 21.00 13.90
C SER A 34 -1.75 19.50 13.73
N LYS A 35 -1.45 18.88 12.58
CA LYS A 35 -1.62 17.43 12.45
C LYS A 35 -0.38 16.70 12.95
N VAL A 36 -0.57 15.91 14.02
CA VAL A 36 0.45 14.99 14.52
C VAL A 36 0.89 14.08 13.38
N GLU A 37 2.14 14.19 12.99
CA GLU A 37 2.74 13.29 12.00
C GLU A 37 2.71 11.86 12.55
N ILE A 38 2.13 10.94 11.79
CA ILE A 38 2.06 9.53 12.14
C ILE A 38 3.04 8.72 11.28
N CYS A 39 3.59 7.65 11.86
CA CYS A 39 4.36 6.64 11.13
C CYS A 39 3.65 5.30 11.30
N PRO A 40 2.70 4.95 10.42
CA PRO A 40 1.90 3.74 10.57
C PRO A 40 2.75 2.48 10.41
N ILE A 41 2.31 1.39 11.04
CA ILE A 41 2.80 0.03 10.77
C ILE A 41 1.84 -0.59 9.76
N ILE A 42 2.27 -0.73 8.52
CA ILE A 42 1.46 -1.36 7.47
C ILE A 42 1.76 -2.85 7.44
N MET A 43 0.73 -3.68 7.55
CA MET A 43 0.86 -5.14 7.56
C MET A 43 0.15 -5.75 6.36
N ILE A 44 0.83 -6.65 5.63
CA ILE A 44 0.25 -7.41 4.52
C ILE A 44 0.29 -8.90 4.89
N PRO A 45 -0.86 -9.60 4.90
CA PRO A 45 -0.93 -11.03 5.15
C PRO A 45 -0.46 -11.86 3.96
N GLY A 46 -0.30 -13.16 4.17
CA GLY A 46 0.04 -14.11 3.12
C GLY A 46 -1.15 -14.55 2.28
N SER A 47 -0.88 -15.50 1.35
CA SER A 47 -1.91 -16.12 0.51
C SER A 47 -3.06 -16.70 1.33
N SER A 48 -4.25 -16.67 0.76
CA SER A 48 -5.51 -17.15 1.36
C SER A 48 -5.89 -16.50 2.70
N ALA A 49 -5.19 -15.44 3.12
CA ALA A 49 -5.49 -14.70 4.34
C ALA A 49 -6.15 -13.35 4.02
N THR A 50 -6.90 -12.83 4.97
CA THR A 50 -7.60 -11.56 4.85
C THR A 50 -6.97 -10.49 5.74
N GLU A 51 -7.48 -9.27 5.66
CA GLU A 51 -7.14 -8.15 6.53
C GLU A 51 -7.37 -8.43 8.04
N ASN A 52 -8.00 -9.55 8.37
CA ASN A 52 -8.24 -9.99 9.76
C ASN A 52 -7.09 -10.85 10.34
N ARG A 53 -6.12 -11.25 9.50
CA ARG A 53 -5.05 -12.20 9.88
C ARG A 53 -4.32 -11.82 11.15
N PHE A 54 -4.07 -10.54 11.36
CA PHE A 54 -3.25 -10.05 12.48
C PHE A 54 -4.05 -9.64 13.72
N ASN A 55 -5.37 -9.84 13.75
CA ASN A 55 -6.22 -9.40 14.87
C ASN A 55 -5.73 -9.91 16.24
N ARG A 56 -5.39 -11.20 16.32
CA ARG A 56 -4.89 -11.81 17.58
C ARG A 56 -3.53 -11.24 17.99
N MET A 57 -2.64 -11.04 17.01
CA MET A 57 -1.31 -10.46 17.25
C MET A 57 -1.43 -9.03 17.77
N VAL A 58 -2.21 -8.19 17.11
CA VAL A 58 -2.43 -6.79 17.52
C VAL A 58 -3.08 -6.72 18.90
N LYS A 59 -4.06 -7.60 19.18
CA LYS A 59 -4.64 -7.69 20.52
C LYS A 59 -3.60 -8.04 21.59
N LYS A 60 -2.65 -8.94 21.29
CA LYS A 60 -1.57 -9.32 22.22
C LYS A 60 -0.58 -8.18 22.41
N ILE A 61 -0.19 -7.47 21.33
CA ILE A 61 0.67 -6.29 21.40
C ILE A 61 0.02 -5.24 22.32
N ASN A 62 -1.24 -4.90 22.08
CA ASN A 62 -1.96 -3.89 22.84
C ASN A 62 -2.20 -4.25 24.31
N ARG A 63 -2.13 -5.53 24.70
CA ARG A 63 -2.18 -5.91 26.12
C ARG A 63 -0.91 -5.53 26.90
N ASN A 64 0.22 -5.51 26.19
CA ASN A 64 1.53 -5.36 26.80
C ASN A 64 2.16 -3.99 26.56
N GLN A 65 1.53 -3.13 25.78
CA GLN A 65 2.05 -1.80 25.40
C GLN A 65 1.03 -0.70 25.65
N HIS A 66 1.50 0.43 26.17
CA HIS A 66 0.75 1.67 26.29
C HIS A 66 1.57 2.82 25.69
N PRO A 67 0.95 3.71 24.92
CA PRO A 67 -0.45 3.70 24.46
C PRO A 67 -0.73 2.56 23.46
N HIS A 68 -1.97 2.06 23.45
CA HIS A 68 -2.40 1.03 22.51
C HIS A 68 -2.36 1.54 21.06
N HIS A 69 -1.99 0.70 20.09
CA HIS A 69 -2.10 1.01 18.68
C HIS A 69 -3.56 0.91 18.19
N SER A 70 -3.98 1.87 17.39
CA SER A 70 -5.21 1.76 16.60
C SER A 70 -5.06 0.65 15.55
N LEU A 71 -6.14 -0.07 15.27
CA LEU A 71 -6.17 -1.09 14.22
C LEU A 71 -7.20 -0.69 13.18
N VAL A 72 -6.72 -0.41 11.96
CA VAL A 72 -7.56 -0.22 10.78
C VAL A 72 -7.30 -1.37 9.81
N ARG A 73 -8.35 -2.07 9.43
CA ARG A 73 -8.32 -3.16 8.45
C ARG A 73 -8.85 -2.64 7.13
N ILE A 74 -8.09 -2.83 6.10
CA ILE A 74 -8.37 -2.32 4.76
C ILE A 74 -8.41 -3.51 3.81
N LYS A 75 -9.50 -3.64 3.08
CA LYS A 75 -9.59 -4.59 1.98
C LYS A 75 -9.57 -3.83 0.67
N VAL A 76 -8.62 -4.16 -0.18
CA VAL A 76 -8.50 -3.65 -1.55
C VAL A 76 -9.17 -4.64 -2.49
N TRP A 77 -10.12 -4.17 -3.25
CA TRP A 77 -10.88 -4.97 -4.22
C TRP A 77 -10.21 -4.91 -5.59
N ASN A 78 -10.55 -5.85 -6.48
CA ASN A 78 -9.90 -5.95 -7.79
C ASN A 78 -10.19 -4.76 -8.72
N ASP A 79 -11.26 -4.03 -8.46
CA ASP A 79 -11.63 -2.79 -9.16
C ASP A 79 -10.97 -1.53 -8.56
N GLY A 80 -10.11 -1.71 -7.54
CA GLY A 80 -9.37 -0.65 -6.89
C GLY A 80 -10.09 0.05 -5.74
N HIS A 81 -11.40 -0.19 -5.52
CA HIS A 81 -12.05 0.39 -4.35
C HIS A 81 -11.57 -0.25 -3.05
N MET A 82 -11.70 0.48 -1.94
CA MET A 82 -11.27 0.03 -0.63
C MET A 82 -12.38 0.10 0.40
N THR A 83 -12.48 -0.95 1.22
CA THR A 83 -13.35 -0.95 2.40
C THR A 83 -12.52 -0.94 3.66
N TYR A 84 -13.03 -0.24 4.69
CA TYR A 84 -12.31 0.03 5.94
C TYR A 84 -13.10 -0.50 7.13
N ARG A 85 -12.39 -1.06 8.12
CA ARG A 85 -12.95 -1.44 9.43
C ARG A 85 -12.01 -1.00 10.55
N GLY A 86 -12.54 -0.27 11.51
CA GLY A 86 -11.78 0.36 12.58
C GLY A 86 -11.58 1.85 12.34
N HIS A 87 -10.96 2.52 13.28
CA HIS A 87 -10.70 3.96 13.23
C HIS A 87 -9.36 4.30 13.86
N LEU A 88 -8.81 5.44 13.43
CA LEU A 88 -7.58 5.98 13.96
C LEU A 88 -7.89 6.87 15.18
N ARG A 89 -7.20 6.64 16.30
CA ARG A 89 -7.30 7.52 17.47
C ARG A 89 -6.41 8.76 17.28
N LYS A 90 -6.90 9.92 17.67
CA LYS A 90 -6.24 11.23 17.44
C LYS A 90 -4.79 11.33 17.95
N LYS A 91 -4.43 10.58 19.00
CA LYS A 91 -3.10 10.64 19.62
C LYS A 91 -2.19 9.46 19.24
N ASP A 92 -2.64 8.56 18.38
CA ASP A 92 -1.87 7.39 17.99
C ASP A 92 -0.87 7.76 16.90
N LYS A 93 0.40 7.79 17.25
CA LYS A 93 1.50 8.09 16.33
C LYS A 93 1.94 6.91 15.48
N GLN A 94 1.59 5.68 15.89
CA GLN A 94 1.96 4.44 15.20
C GLN A 94 0.75 3.51 15.04
N PRO A 95 -0.29 3.92 14.31
CA PRO A 95 -1.44 3.05 14.05
C PRO A 95 -1.03 1.85 13.21
N ILE A 96 -1.75 0.75 13.37
CA ILE A 96 -1.58 -0.44 12.57
C ILE A 96 -2.64 -0.43 11.46
N LEU A 97 -2.16 -0.47 10.22
CA LEU A 97 -2.98 -0.57 9.02
C LEU A 97 -2.76 -1.95 8.40
N VAL A 98 -3.78 -2.80 8.42
CA VAL A 98 -3.69 -4.13 7.78
C VAL A 98 -4.33 -4.05 6.41
N VAL A 99 -3.55 -4.29 5.36
CA VAL A 99 -3.99 -4.27 3.97
C VAL A 99 -4.13 -5.70 3.48
N GLY A 100 -5.35 -6.11 3.19
CA GLY A 100 -5.67 -7.38 2.52
C GLY A 100 -6.23 -7.14 1.13
N PHE A 101 -6.09 -8.10 0.24
CA PHE A 101 -6.54 -8.00 -1.15
C PHE A 101 -7.70 -8.96 -1.42
N GLN A 102 -8.59 -8.61 -2.32
CA GLN A 102 -9.59 -9.54 -2.84
C GLN A 102 -8.91 -10.70 -3.56
N ASN A 103 -7.98 -10.40 -4.47
CA ASN A 103 -7.09 -11.39 -5.03
C ASN A 103 -5.94 -11.67 -4.05
N ASN A 104 -6.13 -12.62 -3.16
CA ASN A 104 -5.12 -13.06 -2.18
C ASN A 104 -4.52 -14.44 -2.54
N ARG A 105 -4.52 -14.78 -3.82
CA ARG A 105 -3.97 -16.04 -4.33
C ARG A 105 -2.44 -16.03 -4.31
N ASP A 106 -1.88 -17.23 -4.34
CA ASP A 106 -0.46 -17.46 -4.51
C ASP A 106 -0.04 -17.30 -5.98
N GLY A 107 1.28 -17.28 -6.22
CA GLY A 107 1.88 -17.23 -7.56
C GLY A 107 2.42 -15.86 -7.93
N TYR A 108 3.46 -15.88 -8.75
CA TYR A 108 4.25 -14.69 -9.10
C TYR A 108 3.40 -13.55 -9.69
N GLU A 109 2.52 -13.86 -10.63
CA GLU A 109 1.65 -12.86 -11.27
C GLU A 109 0.65 -12.25 -10.27
N ASN A 110 0.11 -13.06 -9.36
CA ASN A 110 -0.77 -12.57 -8.31
C ASN A 110 -0.02 -11.65 -7.34
N ILE A 111 1.23 -11.97 -6.99
CA ILE A 111 2.07 -11.12 -6.14
C ILE A 111 2.36 -9.77 -6.80
N LYS A 112 2.68 -9.75 -8.11
CA LYS A 112 2.85 -8.51 -8.86
C LYS A 112 1.58 -7.67 -8.90
N GLN A 113 0.44 -8.31 -9.14
CA GLN A 113 -0.86 -7.63 -9.12
C GLN A 113 -1.17 -7.06 -7.73
N GLN A 114 -0.93 -7.83 -6.66
CA GLN A 114 -1.11 -7.35 -5.28
C GLN A 114 -0.17 -6.18 -4.96
N ALA A 115 1.06 -6.17 -5.46
CA ALA A 115 1.99 -5.06 -5.29
C ALA A 115 1.50 -3.79 -6.02
N ALA A 116 0.94 -3.92 -7.22
CA ALA A 116 0.31 -2.82 -7.93
C ALA A 116 -0.93 -2.30 -7.20
N MET A 117 -1.78 -3.20 -6.67
CA MET A 117 -2.92 -2.83 -5.84
C MET A 117 -2.49 -2.12 -4.55
N PHE A 118 -1.40 -2.58 -3.92
CA PHE A 118 -0.82 -1.92 -2.75
C PHE A 118 -0.30 -0.53 -3.08
N ASN A 119 0.37 -0.35 -4.21
CA ASN A 119 0.84 0.94 -4.70
C ASN A 119 -0.31 1.96 -4.79
N SER A 120 -1.40 1.60 -5.46
CA SER A 120 -2.59 2.45 -5.57
C SER A 120 -3.24 2.73 -4.21
N ALA A 121 -3.35 1.70 -3.37
CA ALA A 121 -3.90 1.83 -2.03
C ALA A 121 -3.05 2.75 -1.15
N LEU A 122 -1.73 2.67 -1.23
CA LEU A 122 -0.80 3.46 -0.43
C LEU A 122 -0.94 4.96 -0.72
N THR A 123 -1.13 5.35 -1.98
CA THR A 123 -1.42 6.74 -2.36
C THR A 123 -2.64 7.27 -1.61
N VAL A 124 -3.75 6.54 -1.66
CA VAL A 124 -5.00 6.94 -0.98
C VAL A 124 -4.84 6.92 0.55
N LEU A 125 -4.12 5.95 1.11
CA LEU A 125 -3.89 5.87 2.55
C LEU A 125 -3.00 7.01 3.04
N ARG A 126 -1.99 7.38 2.26
CA ARG A 126 -1.11 8.51 2.53
C ARG A 126 -1.89 9.83 2.60
N GLU A 127 -2.76 10.07 1.63
CA GLU A 127 -3.63 11.25 1.60
C GLU A 127 -4.64 11.24 2.76
N LYS A 128 -5.27 10.08 3.02
CA LYS A 128 -6.30 9.94 4.04
C LYS A 128 -5.77 10.13 5.46
N TYR A 129 -4.58 9.60 5.76
CA TYR A 129 -4.02 9.56 7.11
C TYR A 129 -2.83 10.49 7.31
N PHE A 130 -2.34 11.16 6.27
CA PHE A 130 -1.28 12.17 6.31
C PHE A 130 0.02 11.66 6.94
N PHE A 131 0.73 10.78 6.23
CA PHE A 131 2.05 10.29 6.64
C PHE A 131 3.04 10.32 5.48
N ASN A 132 4.33 10.52 5.82
CA ASN A 132 5.45 10.49 4.87
C ASN A 132 6.45 9.38 5.18
N SER A 133 6.25 8.64 6.27
CA SER A 133 7.02 7.43 6.56
C SER A 133 6.11 6.33 7.09
N PHE A 134 6.53 5.08 6.91
CA PHE A 134 5.84 3.91 7.47
C PHE A 134 6.80 2.77 7.75
N LYS A 135 6.39 1.86 8.64
CA LYS A 135 7.04 0.57 8.88
C LYS A 135 6.19 -0.53 8.25
N ALA A 136 6.83 -1.54 7.71
CA ALA A 136 6.18 -2.62 7.00
C ALA A 136 6.37 -3.97 7.70
N LEU A 137 5.32 -4.79 7.77
CA LEU A 137 5.37 -6.18 8.19
C LEU A 137 4.67 -7.06 7.17
N GLY A 138 5.42 -7.92 6.50
CA GLY A 138 4.90 -8.90 5.55
C GLY A 138 4.95 -10.32 6.09
N HIS A 139 3.84 -11.06 6.02
CA HIS A 139 3.82 -12.48 6.35
C HIS A 139 3.67 -13.30 5.07
N SER A 140 4.54 -14.31 4.87
CA SER A 140 4.52 -15.18 3.68
C SER A 140 4.54 -14.33 2.40
N ASN A 141 3.57 -14.45 1.49
CA ASN A 141 3.48 -13.63 0.27
C ASN A 141 3.42 -12.12 0.54
N GLY A 142 2.94 -11.68 1.71
CA GLY A 142 2.94 -10.26 2.06
C GLY A 142 4.33 -9.65 2.08
N GLY A 143 5.37 -10.41 2.42
CA GLY A 143 6.76 -9.95 2.31
C GLY A 143 7.21 -9.81 0.85
N LEU A 144 6.78 -10.72 -0.01
CA LEU A 144 7.07 -10.64 -1.46
C LEU A 144 6.36 -9.44 -2.11
N VAL A 145 5.11 -9.15 -1.70
CA VAL A 145 4.38 -7.97 -2.14
C VAL A 145 5.15 -6.69 -1.79
N PHE A 146 5.65 -6.56 -0.56
CA PHE A 146 6.48 -5.42 -0.18
C PHE A 146 7.79 -5.36 -0.98
N THR A 147 8.42 -6.50 -1.24
CA THR A 147 9.67 -6.54 -2.03
C THR A 147 9.44 -6.06 -3.46
N VAL A 148 8.37 -6.54 -4.11
CA VAL A 148 8.01 -6.07 -5.46
C VAL A 148 7.65 -4.59 -5.45
N PHE A 149 6.90 -4.13 -4.43
CA PHE A 149 6.59 -2.71 -4.25
C PHE A 149 7.86 -1.85 -4.14
N LEU A 150 8.82 -2.25 -3.32
CA LEU A 150 10.10 -1.54 -3.15
C LEU A 150 10.87 -1.44 -4.47
N GLN A 151 10.88 -2.51 -5.25
CA GLN A 151 11.64 -2.57 -6.50
C GLN A 151 10.99 -1.79 -7.65
N GLN A 152 9.66 -1.72 -7.70
CA GLN A 152 8.95 -1.23 -8.87
C GLN A 152 8.21 0.09 -8.65
N TYR A 153 7.82 0.41 -7.42
CA TYR A 153 6.87 1.49 -7.16
C TYR A 153 7.31 2.52 -6.12
N LEU A 154 8.25 2.19 -5.22
CA LEU A 154 8.59 3.14 -4.14
C LEU A 154 9.11 4.47 -4.70
N SER A 155 9.87 4.44 -5.79
CA SER A 155 10.38 5.64 -6.46
C SER A 155 9.28 6.59 -6.96
N ASP A 156 8.08 6.09 -7.20
CA ASP A 156 6.94 6.89 -7.67
C ASP A 156 6.34 7.76 -6.55
N HIS A 157 6.69 7.46 -5.29
CA HIS A 157 6.21 8.15 -4.11
C HIS A 157 7.22 9.15 -3.56
N SER A 158 7.36 10.30 -4.20
CA SER A 158 8.27 11.35 -3.73
C SER A 158 7.99 11.72 -2.27
N GLY A 159 9.07 11.77 -1.46
CA GLY A 159 9.01 12.12 -0.04
C GLY A 159 8.33 11.08 0.86
N LEU A 160 8.15 9.84 0.38
CA LEU A 160 7.69 8.72 1.21
C LEU A 160 8.87 7.81 1.53
N GLU A 161 8.99 7.42 2.80
CA GLU A 161 10.04 6.52 3.30
C GLU A 161 9.43 5.26 3.91
N MET A 162 9.94 4.09 3.52
CA MET A 162 9.74 2.85 4.27
C MET A 162 10.89 2.71 5.26
N GLU A 163 10.68 3.12 6.52
CA GLU A 163 11.72 3.13 7.54
C GLU A 163 12.26 1.72 7.86
N LYS A 164 11.36 0.73 7.88
CA LYS A 164 11.68 -0.65 8.23
C LYS A 164 10.79 -1.63 7.49
N LEU A 165 11.36 -2.76 7.08
CA LEU A 165 10.63 -3.93 6.58
C LEU A 165 10.98 -5.15 7.43
N LEU A 166 9.96 -5.75 8.05
CA LEU A 166 10.05 -7.07 8.69
C LEU A 166 9.25 -8.07 7.86
N THR A 167 9.87 -9.19 7.51
CA THR A 167 9.19 -10.28 6.81
C THR A 167 9.24 -11.56 7.65
N ILE A 168 8.13 -12.28 7.67
CA ILE A 168 8.01 -13.53 8.45
C ILE A 168 7.54 -14.64 7.51
N GLY A 169 8.38 -15.67 7.35
CA GLY A 169 8.06 -16.84 6.53
C GLY A 169 7.85 -16.53 5.05
N SER A 170 8.52 -15.50 4.52
CA SER A 170 8.40 -15.12 3.11
C SER A 170 9.31 -16.00 2.24
N PRO A 171 8.77 -16.68 1.20
CA PRO A 171 9.52 -17.62 0.38
C PRO A 171 10.31 -16.89 -0.71
N TYR A 172 11.44 -16.30 -0.37
CA TYR A 172 12.30 -15.58 -1.33
C TYR A 172 13.01 -16.49 -2.36
N ASN A 173 13.02 -17.80 -2.13
CA ASN A 173 13.67 -18.79 -3.01
C ASN A 173 12.70 -19.35 -4.05
N LEU A 174 11.84 -18.52 -4.62
CA LEU A 174 10.89 -18.94 -5.65
C LEU A 174 11.66 -19.33 -6.93
N ASN A 175 11.93 -20.60 -7.12
CA ASN A 175 12.29 -21.13 -8.43
C ASN A 175 11.09 -20.93 -9.36
N LYS A 176 11.28 -20.28 -10.51
CA LYS A 176 10.24 -20.03 -11.52
C LYS A 176 9.46 -21.27 -11.99
N LYS A 177 9.97 -22.47 -11.67
CA LYS A 177 9.34 -23.76 -12.01
C LYS A 177 8.24 -24.22 -11.06
N ASN A 178 8.07 -23.56 -9.90
CA ASN A 178 7.14 -23.99 -8.85
C ASN A 178 6.06 -22.95 -8.54
N ILE A 179 5.82 -22.02 -9.48
CA ILE A 179 4.79 -20.98 -9.36
C ILE A 179 3.84 -21.07 -10.55
#